data_2591f6e77b14ca56abe781bce4858ce2
#
_entry.id   2591f6e77b14ca56abe781bce4858ce2
#
_cell.length_a   1.000
_cell.length_b   1.000
_cell.length_c   1.000
_cell.angle_alpha   90.00
_cell.angle_beta   90.00
_cell.angle_gamma   90.00
#
_symmetry.space_group_name_H-M   'P 1'
#
loop_
_entity.id
_entity.type
_entity.pdbx_description
1 polymer ?
#
loop_
_entity_poly.entity_id
_entity_poly.type
_entity_poly.pdbx_seq_one_letter_code
_entity_poly.pdbx_strand_id
1 'polypeptide(L)'
;KKNTIDPETMINQYGADAVRWFIMSDSPPEKDVQWSDTGVDAANKFLQKIWNLNYLVSTRKEKKADSKMEKKLIQEINEFINKIDTTIKDFRFNVSIANFYQVYKLLKDSIHLNIGNKVISDNLIKIMKLMIPFTPHLAFECLEMQKCETSNIWPKIDKENIVNEVKLAVQINGKTRDIITVKRNLMEK
;
A
#
# COMPACT_ATOMS: atom_id res chain seq x y z
N LYS A 1 -7.68 22.81 27.91
CA LYS A 1 -6.84 21.62 27.65
C LYS A 1 -7.63 20.35 27.95
N LYS A 2 -8.85 20.21 27.36
CA LYS A 2 -9.72 19.06 27.64
C LYS A 2 -9.58 17.88 26.68
N ASN A 3 -8.67 17.93 25.69
CA ASN A 3 -8.46 16.91 24.66
C ASN A 3 -7.02 16.41 24.59
N THR A 4 -6.37 16.22 25.73
CA THR A 4 -5.06 15.58 25.77
C THR A 4 -5.29 14.08 25.91
N ILE A 5 -4.89 13.31 24.90
CA ILE A 5 -4.87 11.85 24.95
C ILE A 5 -3.48 11.44 25.42
N ASP A 6 -3.42 10.54 26.37
CA ASP A 6 -2.17 9.97 26.85
C ASP A 6 -1.65 8.94 25.84
N PRO A 7 -0.49 9.20 25.20
CA PRO A 7 0.09 8.29 24.22
C PRO A 7 0.40 6.89 24.78
N GLU A 8 0.85 6.82 26.05
CA GLU A 8 1.20 5.56 26.67
C GLU A 8 -0.01 4.62 26.79
N THR A 9 -1.15 5.17 27.22
CA THR A 9 -2.40 4.42 27.28
C THR A 9 -2.80 3.88 25.91
N MET A 10 -2.69 4.69 24.88
CA MET A 10 -3.07 4.29 23.51
C MET A 10 -2.10 3.25 22.92
N ILE A 11 -0.81 3.41 23.17
CA ILE A 11 0.21 2.45 22.72
C ILE A 11 0.02 1.10 23.43
N ASN A 12 -0.28 1.10 24.72
CA ASN A 12 -0.55 -0.13 25.47
C ASN A 12 -1.83 -0.85 24.99
N GLN A 13 -2.83 -0.10 24.53
CA GLN A 13 -4.11 -0.66 24.07
C GLN A 13 -4.06 -1.14 22.61
N TYR A 14 -3.45 -0.39 21.70
CA TYR A 14 -3.53 -0.62 20.26
C TYR A 14 -2.17 -0.93 19.60
N GLY A 15 -1.07 -0.69 20.31
CA GLY A 15 0.28 -0.76 19.77
C GLY A 15 0.70 0.53 19.07
N ALA A 16 2.02 0.79 19.07
CA ALA A 16 2.59 2.02 18.50
C ALA A 16 2.28 2.18 17.00
N ASP A 17 2.30 1.09 16.24
CA ASP A 17 2.06 1.11 14.79
C ASP A 17 0.61 1.52 14.45
N ALA A 18 -0.39 1.10 15.23
CA ALA A 18 -1.77 1.50 15.01
C ALA A 18 -1.98 2.99 15.29
N VAL A 19 -1.37 3.52 16.35
CA VAL A 19 -1.41 4.94 16.67
C VAL A 19 -0.72 5.77 15.58
N ARG A 20 0.47 5.35 15.12
CA ARG A 20 1.19 6.00 14.01
C ARG A 20 0.35 6.01 12.73
N TRP A 21 -0.22 4.86 12.36
CA TRP A 21 -1.06 4.73 11.18
C TRP A 21 -2.25 5.65 11.23
N PHE A 22 -2.95 5.72 12.36
CA PHE A 22 -4.09 6.60 12.55
C PHE A 22 -3.70 8.07 12.36
N ILE A 23 -2.68 8.55 13.07
CA ILE A 23 -2.24 9.94 13.00
C ILE A 23 -1.87 10.34 11.56
N MET A 24 -1.14 9.47 10.85
CA MET A 24 -0.71 9.75 9.47
C MET A 24 -1.83 9.58 8.44
N SER A 25 -2.93 8.89 8.76
CA SER A 25 -4.05 8.65 7.84
C SER A 25 -5.10 9.74 7.86
N ASP A 26 -5.28 10.42 9.00
CA ASP A 26 -6.39 11.34 9.21
C ASP A 26 -6.25 12.62 8.39
N SER A 27 -5.10 13.27 8.48
CA SER A 27 -4.89 14.59 7.91
C SER A 27 -3.50 14.75 7.28
N PRO A 28 -3.33 15.70 6.34
CA PRO A 28 -1.99 16.12 5.93
C PRO A 28 -1.21 16.70 7.12
N PRO A 29 0.14 16.66 7.11
CA PRO A 29 0.97 17.07 8.24
C PRO A 29 0.77 18.52 8.72
N GLU A 30 0.24 19.39 7.85
CA GLU A 30 -0.02 20.80 8.15
C GLU A 30 -1.33 21.03 8.93
N LYS A 31 -2.13 19.99 9.12
CA LYS A 31 -3.42 20.08 9.80
C LYS A 31 -3.41 19.36 11.13
N ASP A 32 -4.19 19.86 12.07
CA ASP A 32 -4.42 19.20 13.34
C ASP A 32 -5.15 17.87 13.13
N VAL A 33 -4.73 16.86 13.90
CA VAL A 33 -5.40 15.56 13.95
C VAL A 33 -6.46 15.59 15.04
N GLN A 34 -7.69 15.27 14.67
CA GLN A 34 -8.75 15.09 15.66
C GLN A 34 -8.77 13.63 16.11
N TRP A 35 -8.52 13.40 17.41
CA TRP A 35 -8.52 12.04 17.95
C TRP A 35 -9.87 11.35 17.81
N SER A 36 -9.82 10.07 17.40
CA SER A 36 -10.99 9.21 17.25
C SER A 36 -10.64 7.77 17.66
N ASP A 37 -11.24 7.28 18.73
CA ASP A 37 -11.04 5.90 19.19
C ASP A 37 -11.47 4.89 18.13
N THR A 38 -12.55 5.18 17.41
CA THR A 38 -13.01 4.35 16.28
C THR A 38 -12.02 4.36 15.11
N GLY A 39 -11.33 5.47 14.91
CA GLY A 39 -10.29 5.62 13.88
C GLY A 39 -9.06 4.77 14.20
N VAL A 40 -8.58 4.81 15.45
CA VAL A 40 -7.45 3.98 15.89
C VAL A 40 -7.81 2.49 15.87
N ASP A 41 -8.99 2.12 16.29
CA ASP A 41 -9.49 0.73 16.22
C ASP A 41 -9.54 0.23 14.76
N ALA A 42 -10.01 1.07 13.83
CA ALA A 42 -10.02 0.75 12.40
C ALA A 42 -8.60 0.58 11.84
N ALA A 43 -7.66 1.44 12.28
CA ALA A 43 -6.23 1.31 11.93
C ALA A 43 -5.68 -0.03 12.43
N ASN A 44 -5.88 -0.36 13.71
CA ASN A 44 -5.43 -1.64 14.28
C ASN A 44 -6.00 -2.84 13.54
N LYS A 45 -7.31 -2.85 13.24
CA LYS A 45 -7.95 -3.90 12.44
C LYS A 45 -7.38 -4.02 11.05
N PHE A 46 -6.97 -2.92 10.43
CA PHE A 46 -6.31 -2.97 9.12
C PHE A 46 -4.91 -3.58 9.21
N LEU A 47 -4.11 -3.22 10.21
CA LEU A 47 -2.78 -3.79 10.42
C LEU A 47 -2.85 -5.29 10.68
N GLN A 48 -3.86 -5.77 11.42
CA GLN A 48 -4.11 -7.21 11.58
C GLN A 48 -4.43 -7.90 10.23
N LYS A 49 -5.13 -7.21 9.31
CA LYS A 49 -5.37 -7.75 7.96
C LYS A 49 -4.06 -7.84 7.14
N ILE A 50 -3.16 -6.88 7.31
CA ILE A 50 -1.82 -6.93 6.68
C ILE A 50 -1.01 -8.11 7.23
N TRP A 51 -1.01 -8.32 8.54
CA TRP A 51 -0.38 -9.49 9.16
C TRP A 51 -0.93 -10.79 8.59
N ASN A 52 -2.24 -10.94 8.57
CA ASN A 52 -2.90 -12.13 8.03
C ASN A 52 -2.60 -12.35 6.54
N LEU A 53 -2.49 -11.28 5.74
CA LEU A 53 -2.09 -11.38 4.33
C LEU A 53 -0.68 -11.96 4.20
N ASN A 54 0.27 -11.48 5.00
CA ASN A 54 1.65 -11.98 5.02
C ASN A 54 1.70 -13.46 5.43
N TYR A 55 0.94 -13.86 6.45
CA TYR A 55 0.83 -15.25 6.86
C TYR A 55 0.25 -16.14 5.75
N LEU A 56 -0.81 -15.70 5.09
CA LEU A 56 -1.42 -16.44 3.98
C LEU A 56 -0.45 -16.60 2.80
N VAL A 57 0.35 -15.58 2.49
CA VAL A 57 1.37 -15.66 1.43
C VAL A 57 2.50 -16.60 1.82
N SER A 58 3.00 -16.56 3.06
CA SER A 58 4.09 -17.41 3.53
C SER A 58 3.73 -18.89 3.58
N THR A 59 2.44 -19.21 3.78
CA THR A 59 1.92 -20.60 3.89
C THR A 59 1.20 -21.07 2.62
N ARG A 60 1.15 -20.23 1.58
CA ARG A 60 0.43 -20.53 0.34
C ARG A 60 1.03 -21.72 -0.39
N LYS A 61 0.18 -22.66 -0.82
CA LYS A 61 0.59 -23.76 -1.69
C LYS A 61 0.95 -23.23 -3.09
N GLU A 62 2.00 -23.80 -3.69
CA GLU A 62 2.43 -23.41 -5.04
C GLU A 62 1.29 -23.62 -6.05
N LYS A 63 1.17 -22.69 -6.99
CA LYS A 63 0.19 -22.75 -8.08
C LYS A 63 0.89 -22.72 -9.44
N LYS A 64 0.28 -23.34 -10.42
CA LYS A 64 0.74 -23.24 -11.81
C LYS A 64 0.62 -21.78 -12.26
N ALA A 65 1.77 -21.18 -12.55
CA ALA A 65 1.85 -19.77 -12.91
C ALA A 65 1.27 -19.49 -14.30
N ASP A 66 0.50 -18.40 -14.40
CA ASP A 66 0.09 -17.77 -15.65
C ASP A 66 0.92 -16.51 -15.86
N SER A 67 1.82 -16.53 -16.83
CA SER A 67 2.73 -15.43 -17.14
C SER A 67 2.03 -14.09 -17.43
N LYS A 68 0.81 -14.12 -17.99
CA LYS A 68 0.04 -12.90 -18.25
C LYS A 68 -0.48 -12.29 -16.96
N MET A 69 -0.98 -13.13 -16.03
CA MET A 69 -1.44 -12.68 -14.72
C MET A 69 -0.28 -12.14 -13.87
N GLU A 70 0.88 -12.81 -13.90
CA GLU A 70 2.08 -12.34 -13.20
C GLU A 70 2.55 -10.99 -13.70
N LYS A 71 2.68 -10.81 -15.02
CA LYS A 71 3.04 -9.52 -15.61
C LYS A 71 2.08 -8.41 -15.22
N LYS A 72 0.78 -8.68 -15.25
CA LYS A 72 -0.24 -7.71 -14.85
C LYS A 72 -0.08 -7.31 -13.38
N LEU A 73 0.09 -8.27 -12.46
CA LEU A 73 0.30 -7.98 -11.04
C LEU A 73 1.56 -7.13 -10.82
N ILE A 74 2.68 -7.50 -11.45
CA ILE A 74 3.94 -6.77 -11.34
C ILE A 74 3.77 -5.31 -11.80
N GLN A 75 3.08 -5.09 -12.92
CA GLN A 75 2.81 -3.74 -13.45
C GLN A 75 1.97 -2.91 -12.47
N GLU A 76 0.85 -3.47 -11.99
CA GLU A 76 -0.03 -2.78 -11.04
C GLU A 76 0.70 -2.46 -9.72
N ILE A 77 1.52 -3.37 -9.20
CA ILE A 77 2.33 -3.14 -7.99
C ILE A 77 3.38 -2.04 -8.23
N ASN A 78 4.06 -2.04 -9.37
CA ASN A 78 5.03 -1.00 -9.70
C ASN A 78 4.39 0.40 -9.77
N GLU A 79 3.14 0.50 -10.26
CA GLU A 79 2.39 1.76 -10.20
C GLU A 79 2.13 2.22 -8.77
N PHE A 80 1.74 1.31 -7.87
CA PHE A 80 1.56 1.64 -6.45
C PHE A 80 2.87 2.02 -5.77
N ILE A 81 3.97 1.33 -6.05
CA ILE A 81 5.30 1.68 -5.54
C ILE A 81 5.65 3.12 -5.93
N ASN A 82 5.45 3.49 -7.20
CA ASN A 82 5.71 4.84 -7.68
C ASN A 82 4.83 5.90 -7.00
N LYS A 83 3.52 5.62 -6.88
CA LYS A 83 2.58 6.53 -6.20
C LYS A 83 2.95 6.73 -4.74
N ILE A 84 3.23 5.65 -4.01
CA ILE A 84 3.57 5.69 -2.59
C ILE A 84 4.91 6.38 -2.37
N ASP A 85 5.95 6.04 -3.14
CA ASP A 85 7.26 6.66 -3.06
C ASP A 85 7.19 8.18 -3.30
N THR A 86 6.42 8.61 -4.30
CA THR A 86 6.19 10.03 -4.59
C THR A 86 5.46 10.72 -3.43
N THR A 87 4.38 10.13 -2.94
CA THR A 87 3.59 10.74 -1.86
C THR A 87 4.32 10.77 -0.52
N ILE A 88 5.22 9.83 -0.25
CA ILE A 88 6.11 9.88 0.92
C ILE A 88 7.09 11.06 0.80
N LYS A 89 7.73 11.25 -0.37
CA LYS A 89 8.65 12.37 -0.62
C LYS A 89 7.97 13.73 -0.51
N ASP A 90 6.72 13.80 -0.90
CA ASP A 90 5.89 15.00 -0.82
C ASP A 90 5.25 15.20 0.57
N PHE A 91 5.57 14.36 1.57
CA PHE A 91 4.95 14.35 2.91
C PHE A 91 3.42 14.17 2.91
N ARG A 92 2.85 13.61 1.85
CA ARG A 92 1.42 13.33 1.71
C ARG A 92 1.08 11.94 2.26
N PHE A 93 1.32 11.72 3.56
CA PHE A 93 1.22 10.41 4.20
C PHE A 93 -0.18 9.83 4.17
N ASN A 94 -1.22 10.64 4.31
CA ASN A 94 -2.62 10.21 4.19
C ASN A 94 -2.93 9.64 2.80
N VAL A 95 -2.34 10.19 1.74
CA VAL A 95 -2.49 9.67 0.38
C VAL A 95 -1.70 8.36 0.20
N SER A 96 -0.50 8.25 0.81
CA SER A 96 0.25 6.99 0.85
C SER A 96 -0.59 5.89 1.50
N ILE A 97 -1.23 6.18 2.63
CA ILE A 97 -2.09 5.24 3.37
C ILE A 97 -3.30 4.83 2.52
N ALA A 98 -3.95 5.75 1.81
CA ALA A 98 -5.02 5.40 0.88
C ALA A 98 -4.56 4.44 -0.24
N ASN A 99 -3.33 4.60 -0.73
CA ASN A 99 -2.74 3.66 -1.69
C ASN A 99 -2.43 2.29 -1.04
N PHE A 100 -2.02 2.24 0.23
CA PHE A 100 -1.82 0.96 0.93
C PHE A 100 -3.12 0.15 1.08
N TYR A 101 -4.27 0.79 1.30
CA TYR A 101 -5.56 0.09 1.28
C TYR A 101 -5.87 -0.53 -0.08
N GLN A 102 -5.56 0.19 -1.17
CA GLN A 102 -5.82 -0.30 -2.53
C GLN A 102 -4.87 -1.46 -2.89
N VAL A 103 -3.58 -1.34 -2.60
CA VAL A 103 -2.60 -2.40 -2.88
C VAL A 103 -2.84 -3.65 -2.02
N TYR A 104 -3.30 -3.48 -0.77
CA TYR A 104 -3.73 -4.60 0.05
C TYR A 104 -4.85 -5.39 -0.64
N LYS A 105 -5.88 -4.69 -1.16
CA LYS A 105 -6.97 -5.35 -1.90
C LYS A 105 -6.44 -6.11 -3.11
N LEU A 106 -5.59 -5.48 -3.91
CA LEU A 106 -4.97 -6.10 -5.08
C LEU A 106 -4.21 -7.39 -4.71
N LEU A 107 -3.35 -7.34 -3.71
CA LEU A 107 -2.58 -8.50 -3.26
C LEU A 107 -3.47 -9.60 -2.69
N LYS A 108 -4.46 -9.25 -1.88
CA LYS A 108 -5.44 -10.19 -1.32
C LYS A 108 -6.19 -10.94 -2.41
N ASP A 109 -6.67 -10.22 -3.43
CA ASP A 109 -7.40 -10.83 -4.55
C ASP A 109 -6.46 -11.73 -5.38
N SER A 110 -5.17 -11.35 -5.49
CA SER A 110 -4.15 -12.10 -6.24
C SER A 110 -3.76 -13.43 -5.61
N ILE A 111 -3.96 -13.64 -4.30
CA ILE A 111 -3.67 -14.92 -3.63
C ILE A 111 -4.44 -16.08 -4.27
N HIS A 112 -5.65 -15.84 -4.77
CA HIS A 112 -6.50 -16.87 -5.34
C HIS A 112 -6.21 -17.13 -6.83
N LEU A 113 -5.45 -16.28 -7.49
CA LEU A 113 -5.13 -16.38 -8.91
C LEU A 113 -3.99 -17.38 -9.17
N ASN A 114 -3.80 -17.75 -10.44
CA ASN A 114 -2.72 -18.60 -10.93
C ASN A 114 -1.41 -17.80 -11.09
N ILE A 115 -0.86 -17.38 -9.96
CA ILE A 115 0.39 -16.62 -9.86
C ILE A 115 1.33 -17.40 -8.96
N GLY A 116 2.60 -17.53 -9.36
CA GLY A 116 3.62 -18.24 -8.58
C GLY A 116 3.86 -17.59 -7.22
N ASN A 117 4.16 -18.40 -6.20
CA ASN A 117 4.37 -17.93 -4.84
C ASN A 117 5.49 -16.90 -4.75
N LYS A 118 6.58 -17.12 -5.48
CA LYS A 118 7.71 -16.19 -5.53
C LYS A 118 7.28 -14.80 -6.01
N VAL A 119 6.47 -14.70 -7.07
CA VAL A 119 6.03 -13.40 -7.60
C VAL A 119 5.16 -12.66 -6.60
N ILE A 120 4.24 -13.35 -5.92
CA ILE A 120 3.40 -12.72 -4.87
C ILE A 120 4.26 -12.27 -3.70
N SER A 121 5.16 -13.14 -3.19
CA SER A 121 6.03 -12.83 -2.05
C SER A 121 6.97 -11.66 -2.37
N ASP A 122 7.66 -11.68 -3.52
CA ASP A 122 8.57 -10.61 -3.93
C ASP A 122 7.86 -9.23 -4.02
N ASN A 123 6.62 -9.21 -4.50
CA ASN A 123 5.84 -7.98 -4.58
C ASN A 123 5.30 -7.55 -3.22
N LEU A 124 4.86 -8.48 -2.37
CA LEU A 124 4.47 -8.19 -0.99
C LEU A 124 5.65 -7.61 -0.18
N ILE A 125 6.85 -8.18 -0.30
CA ILE A 125 8.08 -7.67 0.30
C ILE A 125 8.34 -6.20 -0.07
N LYS A 126 8.17 -5.84 -1.35
CA LYS A 126 8.33 -4.43 -1.79
C LYS A 126 7.35 -3.50 -1.06
N ILE A 127 6.10 -3.93 -0.89
CA ILE A 127 5.09 -3.15 -0.19
C ILE A 127 5.38 -3.06 1.31
N MET A 128 5.81 -4.15 1.95
CA MET A 128 6.20 -4.11 3.37
C MET A 128 7.37 -3.16 3.62
N LYS A 129 8.35 -3.08 2.71
CA LYS A 129 9.43 -2.10 2.80
C LYS A 129 8.93 -0.65 2.76
N LEU A 130 7.94 -0.35 1.90
CA LEU A 130 7.30 0.97 1.86
C LEU A 130 6.49 1.28 3.12
N MET A 131 6.04 0.26 3.84
CA MET A 131 5.32 0.43 5.11
C MET A 131 6.23 0.73 6.31
N ILE A 132 7.54 0.49 6.23
CA ILE A 132 8.48 0.71 7.35
C ILE A 132 8.35 2.12 7.97
N PRO A 133 8.28 3.23 7.22
CA PRO A 133 8.12 4.55 7.82
C PRO A 133 6.81 4.74 8.60
N PHE A 134 5.78 3.97 8.26
CA PHE A 134 4.45 4.07 8.88
C PHE A 134 4.27 3.12 10.05
N THR A 135 4.63 1.87 9.87
CA THR A 135 4.39 0.76 10.80
C THR A 135 5.64 -0.11 10.93
N PRO A 136 6.72 0.41 11.55
CA PRO A 136 8.03 -0.26 11.57
C PRO A 136 7.97 -1.66 12.19
N HIS A 137 7.29 -1.84 13.32
CA HIS A 137 7.26 -3.14 14.00
C HIS A 137 6.57 -4.20 13.14
N LEU A 138 5.36 -3.90 12.65
CA LEU A 138 4.62 -4.80 11.77
C LEU A 138 5.39 -5.10 10.47
N ALA A 139 5.99 -4.06 9.87
CA ALA A 139 6.68 -4.21 8.60
C ALA A 139 7.91 -5.12 8.72
N PHE A 140 8.73 -4.96 9.77
CA PHE A 140 9.90 -5.81 9.99
C PHE A 140 9.51 -7.25 10.30
N GLU A 141 8.52 -7.49 11.15
CA GLU A 141 8.01 -8.83 11.44
C GLU A 141 7.46 -9.54 10.18
N CYS A 142 6.73 -8.78 9.33
CA CYS A 142 6.26 -9.31 8.05
C CYS A 142 7.40 -9.63 7.08
N LEU A 143 8.45 -8.78 7.03
CA LEU A 143 9.63 -9.02 6.20
C LEU A 143 10.40 -10.25 6.67
N GLU A 144 10.54 -10.47 7.99
CA GLU A 144 11.13 -11.68 8.55
C GLU A 144 10.31 -12.92 8.20
N MET A 145 8.98 -12.87 8.35
CA MET A 145 8.06 -13.94 7.94
C MET A 145 8.25 -14.34 6.47
N GLN A 146 8.51 -13.35 5.59
CA GLN A 146 8.81 -13.58 4.16
C GLN A 146 10.27 -13.94 3.89
N LYS A 147 11.11 -14.09 4.91
CA LYS A 147 12.57 -14.39 4.81
C LYS A 147 13.33 -13.37 3.98
N CYS A 148 13.01 -12.08 4.15
CA CYS A 148 13.62 -10.98 3.41
C CYS A 148 14.96 -10.59 4.02
N GLU A 149 16.09 -10.90 3.35
CA GLU A 149 17.44 -10.53 3.80
C GLU A 149 17.80 -9.05 3.54
N THR A 150 17.04 -8.36 2.71
CA THR A 150 17.33 -6.98 2.25
C THR A 150 16.29 -5.98 2.77
N SER A 151 15.85 -6.12 4.03
CA SER A 151 14.82 -5.25 4.63
C SER A 151 15.18 -3.77 4.63
N ASN A 152 16.47 -3.44 4.74
CA ASN A 152 17.02 -2.08 4.73
C ASN A 152 17.15 -1.42 3.34
N ILE A 153 16.87 -2.16 2.25
CA ILE A 153 16.97 -1.63 0.89
C ILE A 153 15.61 -1.13 0.42
N TRP A 154 15.51 0.18 0.16
CA TRP A 154 14.29 0.78 -0.39
C TRP A 154 13.93 0.16 -1.75
N PRO A 155 12.65 -0.18 -2.01
CA PRO A 155 12.25 -0.82 -3.25
C PRO A 155 12.46 0.12 -4.44
N LYS A 156 13.13 -0.39 -5.46
CA LYS A 156 13.33 0.32 -6.72
C LYS A 156 12.13 0.09 -7.63
N ILE A 157 11.76 1.15 -8.36
CA ILE A 157 10.74 1.07 -9.41
C ILE A 157 11.39 0.41 -10.62
N ASP A 158 10.79 -0.65 -11.10
CA ASP A 158 11.17 -1.27 -12.36
C ASP A 158 10.54 -0.45 -13.51
N LYS A 159 11.36 0.43 -14.10
CA LYS A 159 10.91 1.37 -15.13
C LYS A 159 10.45 0.68 -16.42
N GLU A 160 10.90 -0.54 -16.68
CA GLU A 160 10.50 -1.32 -17.87
C GLU A 160 9.06 -1.84 -17.75
N ASN A 161 8.56 -1.95 -16.53
CA ASN A 161 7.21 -2.44 -16.22
C ASN A 161 6.22 -1.34 -15.83
N ILE A 162 6.51 -0.05 -16.13
CA ILE A 162 5.53 1.03 -15.95
C ILE A 162 4.62 1.06 -17.17
N VAL A 163 3.32 0.92 -16.95
CA VAL A 163 2.32 1.13 -18.01
C VAL A 163 2.35 2.60 -18.40
N ASN A 164 2.81 2.87 -19.61
CA ASN A 164 2.83 4.22 -20.18
C ASN A 164 1.44 4.70 -20.68
N GLU A 165 0.37 4.15 -20.12
CA GLU A 165 -1.01 4.48 -20.51
C GLU A 165 -1.75 5.13 -19.34
N VAL A 166 -2.51 6.17 -19.64
CA VAL A 166 -3.37 6.87 -18.68
C VAL A 166 -4.80 6.79 -19.17
N LYS A 167 -5.72 6.43 -18.26
CA LYS A 167 -7.15 6.50 -18.53
C LYS A 167 -7.64 7.91 -18.28
N LEU A 168 -8.14 8.55 -19.33
CA LEU A 168 -8.74 9.89 -19.26
C LEU A 168 -10.26 9.76 -19.34
N ALA A 169 -10.94 10.34 -18.37
CA ALA A 169 -12.39 10.47 -18.41
C ALA A 169 -12.77 11.64 -19.33
N VAL A 170 -13.48 11.33 -20.42
CA VAL A 170 -14.05 12.35 -21.31
C VAL A 170 -15.37 12.83 -20.71
N GLN A 171 -15.45 14.11 -20.40
CA GLN A 171 -16.64 14.72 -19.81
C GLN A 171 -17.29 15.72 -20.78
N ILE A 172 -18.61 15.66 -20.88
CA ILE A 172 -19.44 16.65 -21.60
C ILE A 172 -20.46 17.19 -20.60
N ASN A 173 -20.47 18.49 -20.38
CA ASN A 173 -21.34 19.17 -19.42
C ASN A 173 -21.25 18.57 -18.00
N GLY A 174 -20.02 18.27 -17.51
CA GLY A 174 -19.77 17.72 -16.18
C GLY A 174 -20.16 16.24 -15.98
N LYS A 175 -20.65 15.55 -17.03
CA LYS A 175 -20.97 14.13 -16.98
C LYS A 175 -19.95 13.34 -17.77
N THR A 176 -19.35 12.30 -17.14
CA THR A 176 -18.45 11.37 -17.80
C THR A 176 -19.23 10.62 -18.89
N ARG A 177 -18.75 10.70 -20.14
CA ARG A 177 -19.36 10.06 -21.31
C ARG A 177 -18.57 8.86 -21.80
N ASP A 178 -17.22 8.92 -21.63
CA ASP A 178 -16.34 7.85 -22.09
C ASP A 178 -15.06 7.85 -21.25
N ILE A 179 -14.31 6.74 -21.33
CA ILE A 179 -12.98 6.59 -20.74
C ILE A 179 -12.04 6.12 -21.84
N ILE A 180 -11.15 7.02 -22.25
CA ILE A 180 -10.14 6.70 -23.28
C ILE A 180 -8.80 6.36 -22.61
N THR A 181 -8.07 5.41 -23.20
CA THR A 181 -6.72 5.06 -22.77
C THR A 181 -5.73 5.71 -23.73
N VAL A 182 -4.85 6.56 -23.20
CA VAL A 182 -3.84 7.30 -23.98
C VAL A 182 -2.45 7.04 -23.44
N LYS A 183 -1.43 7.13 -24.28
CA LYS A 183 -0.03 7.07 -23.82
C LYS A 183 0.32 8.33 -23.02
N ARG A 184 1.04 8.17 -21.93
CA ARG A 184 1.35 9.21 -20.94
C ARG A 184 2.17 10.40 -21.51
N ASN A 185 2.79 10.27 -22.67
CA ASN A 185 3.67 11.26 -23.30
C ASN A 185 3.11 11.81 -24.62
N LEU A 186 1.79 11.86 -24.79
CA LEU A 186 1.22 12.62 -25.90
C LEU A 186 1.41 14.12 -25.62
N MET A 187 2.41 14.74 -26.26
CA MET A 187 2.48 16.20 -26.36
C MET A 187 1.31 16.67 -27.19
N GLU A 188 0.62 17.73 -26.72
CA GLU A 188 -0.29 18.49 -27.59
C GLU A 188 0.49 18.97 -28.82
N LYS A 189 -0.03 18.66 -29.99
CA LYS A 189 0.43 19.25 -31.26
C LYS A 189 -0.37 20.48 -31.56
#